data_758cde3d07c7bd9ed73475aaf0a6a273
#
_entry.id   758cde3d07c7bd9ed73475aaf0a6a273
#
_cell.length_a   1.000
_cell.length_b   1.000
_cell.length_c   1.000
_cell.angle_alpha   90.00
_cell.angle_beta   90.00
_cell.angle_gamma   90.00
#
_symmetry.space_group_name_H-M   'P 1'
#
loop_
_entity.id
_entity.type
_entity.pdbx_description
1 polymer ?
#
loop_
_entity_poly.entity_id
_entity_poly.type
_entity_poly.pdbx_seq_one_letter_code
_entity_poly.pdbx_strand_id
1 'polypeptide(L)'
;STERLDWTGRGVVIGLSAVHQDTAALTAVMIAATGWLQSLLAAPESDHVPRRVQVLEEIWALLGSERVAKYYQSCQKLARSYGVANISVAHRIADLRAQSDDGTSAAKVSMGILADTQTQILFRQSSDQVSEATEMLGLSTYQAQLLPQLVRGRALWRVGDRTAVVQHRIGSAEWAICDTDQRLNLDR
;
A
#
# COMPACT_ATOMS: atom_id res chain seq x y z
N SER A 1 -3.74 8.53 -29.98
CA SER A 1 -5.13 8.09 -29.79
C SER A 1 -5.41 8.15 -28.28
N THR A 2 -6.40 8.96 -27.91
CA THR A 2 -6.87 9.01 -26.52
C THR A 2 -7.79 7.82 -26.32
N GLU A 3 -7.25 6.69 -25.87
CA GLU A 3 -8.09 5.57 -25.45
C GLU A 3 -8.88 6.02 -24.23
N ARG A 4 -10.20 5.95 -24.32
CA ARG A 4 -11.06 6.14 -23.16
C ARG A 4 -10.90 4.91 -22.26
N LEU A 5 -10.46 5.14 -21.04
CA LEU A 5 -10.44 4.11 -20.01
C LEU A 5 -11.89 3.69 -19.74
N ASP A 6 -12.20 2.41 -19.96
CA ASP A 6 -13.53 1.85 -19.69
C ASP A 6 -13.61 1.45 -18.20
N TRP A 7 -14.52 2.07 -17.48
CA TRP A 7 -14.73 1.90 -16.04
C TRP A 7 -15.98 1.10 -15.70
N THR A 8 -16.65 0.59 -16.71
CA THR A 8 -17.85 -0.25 -16.52
C THR A 8 -17.51 -1.64 -16.02
N GLY A 9 -16.22 -2.02 -16.06
CA GLY A 9 -15.71 -3.29 -15.57
C GLY A 9 -15.68 -3.42 -14.04
N ARG A 10 -15.37 -4.62 -13.55
CA ARG A 10 -15.27 -4.93 -12.12
C ARG A 10 -14.06 -4.29 -11.42
N GLY A 11 -13.11 -3.81 -12.19
CA GLY A 11 -11.89 -3.18 -11.66
C GLY A 11 -11.01 -2.68 -12.78
N VAL A 12 -10.02 -1.87 -12.40
CA VAL A 12 -9.01 -1.30 -13.27
C VAL A 12 -7.65 -1.52 -12.66
N VAL A 13 -6.69 -1.88 -13.48
CA VAL A 13 -5.29 -2.01 -13.10
C VAL A 13 -4.48 -1.00 -13.92
N ILE A 14 -3.74 -0.14 -13.24
CA ILE A 14 -2.82 0.81 -13.86
C ILE A 14 -1.41 0.27 -13.68
N GLY A 15 -0.79 -0.21 -14.77
CA GLY A 15 0.58 -0.71 -14.75
C GLY A 15 1.59 0.44 -14.78
N LEU A 16 2.53 0.44 -13.84
CA LEU A 16 3.56 1.48 -13.70
C LEU A 16 4.94 1.05 -14.22
N SER A 17 5.06 -0.18 -14.73
CA SER A 17 6.33 -0.76 -15.16
C SER A 17 7.09 0.06 -16.22
N ALA A 18 6.37 0.77 -17.08
CA ALA A 18 6.97 1.59 -18.12
C ALA A 18 7.63 2.88 -17.59
N VAL A 19 7.25 3.34 -16.41
CA VAL A 19 7.72 4.62 -15.82
C VAL A 19 8.44 4.44 -14.49
N HIS A 20 8.57 3.21 -14.01
CA HIS A 20 9.07 2.93 -12.66
C HIS A 20 10.52 3.38 -12.43
N GLN A 21 11.34 3.45 -13.48
CA GLN A 21 12.74 3.90 -13.41
C GLN A 21 12.88 5.43 -13.38
N ASP A 22 11.85 6.16 -13.80
CA ASP A 22 11.81 7.62 -13.78
C ASP A 22 10.91 8.07 -12.63
N THR A 23 11.52 8.47 -11.52
CA THR A 23 10.79 8.89 -10.31
C THR A 23 9.85 10.07 -10.59
N ALA A 24 10.22 11.00 -11.48
CA ALA A 24 9.37 12.15 -11.81
C ALA A 24 8.14 11.70 -12.62
N ALA A 25 8.35 10.85 -13.63
CA ALA A 25 7.27 10.29 -14.43
C ALA A 25 6.35 9.40 -13.57
N LEU A 26 6.92 8.54 -12.72
CA LEU A 26 6.17 7.71 -11.79
C LEU A 26 5.29 8.57 -10.87
N THR A 27 5.87 9.58 -10.25
CA THR A 27 5.13 10.49 -9.36
C THR A 27 4.01 11.21 -10.11
N ALA A 28 4.27 11.71 -11.32
CA ALA A 28 3.26 12.39 -12.14
C ALA A 28 2.08 11.46 -12.48
N VAL A 29 2.35 10.23 -12.90
CA VAL A 29 1.32 9.22 -13.21
C VAL A 29 0.52 8.87 -11.94
N MET A 30 1.19 8.67 -10.81
CA MET A 30 0.54 8.34 -9.54
C MET A 30 -0.37 9.50 -9.06
N ILE A 31 0.07 10.75 -9.19
CA ILE A 31 -0.77 11.94 -8.90
C ILE A 31 -2.00 11.95 -9.80
N ALA A 32 -1.80 11.82 -11.11
CA ALA A 32 -2.89 11.85 -12.07
C ALA A 32 -3.89 10.72 -11.82
N ALA A 33 -3.41 9.49 -11.60
CA ALA A 33 -4.24 8.32 -11.31
C ALA A 33 -5.03 8.49 -9.99
N THR A 34 -4.36 8.96 -8.93
CA THR A 34 -5.00 9.17 -7.63
C THR A 34 -6.04 10.29 -7.71
N GLY A 35 -5.72 11.44 -8.36
CA GLY A 35 -6.65 12.55 -8.54
C GLY A 35 -7.87 12.15 -9.35
N TRP A 36 -7.65 11.38 -10.38
CA TRP A 36 -8.72 10.88 -11.21
C TRP A 36 -9.61 9.85 -10.46
N LEU A 37 -9.03 8.88 -9.73
CA LEU A 37 -9.78 7.97 -8.86
C LEU A 37 -10.65 8.74 -7.86
N GLN A 38 -10.13 9.80 -7.26
CA GLN A 38 -10.88 10.64 -6.33
C GLN A 38 -12.08 11.31 -7.01
N SER A 39 -11.94 11.79 -8.24
CA SER A 39 -13.05 12.40 -8.97
C SER A 39 -14.19 11.41 -9.24
N LEU A 40 -13.85 10.14 -9.48
CA LEU A 40 -14.84 9.05 -9.63
C LEU A 40 -15.51 8.69 -8.30
N LEU A 41 -14.77 8.78 -7.19
CA LEU A 41 -15.28 8.44 -5.87
C LEU A 41 -16.15 9.55 -5.28
N ALA A 42 -15.88 10.81 -5.66
CA ALA A 42 -16.60 11.98 -5.17
C ALA A 42 -17.92 12.24 -5.91
N ALA A 43 -18.18 11.56 -7.02
CA ALA A 43 -19.42 11.75 -7.78
C ALA A 43 -20.61 11.09 -7.06
N PRO A 44 -21.59 11.84 -6.58
CA PRO A 44 -22.77 11.29 -5.91
C PRO A 44 -23.75 10.75 -6.97
N GLU A 45 -23.68 9.48 -7.31
CA GLU A 45 -24.57 8.95 -8.35
C GLU A 45 -25.71 8.05 -7.87
N SER A 46 -25.80 7.71 -6.59
CA SER A 46 -26.98 6.98 -6.12
C SER A 46 -27.02 6.85 -4.60
N ASP A 47 -28.20 6.52 -4.04
CA ASP A 47 -28.40 6.15 -2.63
C ASP A 47 -27.60 4.91 -2.20
N HIS A 48 -26.92 4.23 -3.15
CA HIS A 48 -26.06 3.08 -2.92
C HIS A 48 -24.66 3.37 -3.43
N VAL A 49 -23.78 3.85 -2.56
CA VAL A 49 -22.34 3.94 -2.86
C VAL A 49 -21.76 2.53 -2.92
N PRO A 50 -21.29 2.06 -4.08
CA PRO A 50 -20.70 0.73 -4.16
C PRO A 50 -19.41 0.68 -3.31
N ARG A 51 -19.24 -0.40 -2.55
CA ARG A 51 -17.99 -0.63 -1.82
C ARG A 51 -16.86 -0.88 -2.81
N ARG A 52 -15.78 -0.15 -2.65
CA ARG A 52 -14.62 -0.21 -3.53
C ARG A 52 -13.37 -0.53 -2.73
N VAL A 53 -12.42 -1.19 -3.37
CA VAL A 53 -11.09 -1.43 -2.81
C VAL A 53 -10.08 -0.76 -3.72
N GLN A 54 -9.26 0.11 -3.16
CA GLN A 54 -8.11 0.71 -3.84
C GLN A 54 -6.85 0.04 -3.30
N VAL A 55 -6.10 -0.60 -4.19
CA VAL A 55 -4.79 -1.17 -3.85
C VAL A 55 -3.72 -0.28 -4.45
N LEU A 56 -2.79 0.17 -3.64
CA LEU A 56 -1.68 1.01 -4.01
C LEU A 56 -0.37 0.30 -3.68
N GLU A 57 0.29 -0.19 -4.70
CA GLU A 57 1.66 -0.68 -4.60
C GLU A 57 2.63 0.50 -4.74
N GLU A 58 3.86 0.32 -4.29
CA GLU A 58 4.92 1.33 -4.34
C GLU A 58 4.52 2.67 -3.70
N ILE A 59 3.84 2.59 -2.55
CA ILE A 59 3.35 3.80 -1.86
C ILE A 59 4.46 4.82 -1.58
N TRP A 60 5.72 4.37 -1.42
CA TRP A 60 6.89 5.23 -1.22
C TRP A 60 7.03 6.29 -2.31
N ALA A 61 6.65 5.99 -3.57
CA ALA A 61 6.71 6.94 -4.67
C ALA A 61 5.79 8.15 -4.48
N LEU A 62 4.69 7.98 -3.75
CA LEU A 62 3.80 9.10 -3.38
C LEU A 62 4.38 9.93 -2.24
N LEU A 63 5.13 9.30 -1.34
CA LEU A 63 5.61 9.93 -0.12
C LEU A 63 6.84 10.82 -0.37
N GLY A 64 7.54 10.68 -1.49
CA GLY A 64 8.64 11.53 -1.91
C GLY A 64 8.26 13.00 -2.17
N SER A 65 6.97 13.30 -2.32
CA SER A 65 6.45 14.66 -2.48
C SER A 65 5.48 14.99 -1.35
N GLU A 66 5.82 16.00 -0.53
CA GLU A 66 4.96 16.45 0.58
C GLU A 66 3.53 16.76 0.14
N ARG A 67 3.37 17.42 -1.00
CA ARG A 67 2.05 17.79 -1.53
C ARG A 67 1.23 16.56 -1.86
N VAL A 68 1.85 15.56 -2.48
CA VAL A 68 1.20 14.30 -2.85
C VAL A 68 0.87 13.48 -1.61
N ALA A 69 1.80 13.38 -0.67
CA ALA A 69 1.60 12.68 0.59
C ALA A 69 0.43 13.27 1.40
N LYS A 70 0.35 14.60 1.51
CA LYS A 70 -0.79 15.29 2.15
C LYS A 70 -2.11 15.00 1.44
N TYR A 71 -2.11 15.03 0.11
CA TYR A 71 -3.28 14.70 -0.68
C TYR A 71 -3.72 13.25 -0.42
N TYR A 72 -2.78 12.28 -0.48
CA TYR A 72 -3.07 10.89 -0.21
C TYR A 72 -3.60 10.67 1.23
N GLN A 73 -3.01 11.32 2.22
CA GLN A 73 -3.51 11.28 3.60
C GLN A 73 -4.96 11.78 3.69
N SER A 74 -5.30 12.86 2.98
CA SER A 74 -6.68 13.35 2.94
C SER A 74 -7.64 12.33 2.32
N CYS A 75 -7.19 11.64 1.27
CA CYS A 75 -7.95 10.56 0.64
C CYS A 75 -8.22 9.40 1.60
N GLN A 76 -7.22 9.00 2.38
CA GLN A 76 -7.39 7.96 3.39
C GLN A 76 -8.43 8.35 4.45
N LYS A 77 -8.37 9.58 4.95
CA LYS A 77 -9.33 10.09 5.94
C LYS A 77 -10.77 10.14 5.44
N LEU A 78 -10.96 10.41 4.15
CA LEU A 78 -12.27 10.47 3.52
C LEU A 78 -12.74 9.11 2.96
N ALA A 79 -11.89 8.11 2.90
CA ALA A 79 -12.17 6.82 2.29
C ALA A 79 -13.45 6.18 2.83
N ARG A 80 -13.68 6.27 4.15
CA ARG A 80 -14.89 5.71 4.79
C ARG A 80 -16.18 6.38 4.27
N SER A 81 -16.17 7.68 4.09
CA SER A 81 -17.36 8.40 3.60
C SER A 81 -17.66 8.09 2.13
N TYR A 82 -16.64 7.70 1.37
CA TYR A 82 -16.77 7.28 -0.02
C TYR A 82 -16.95 5.75 -0.20
N GLY A 83 -17.07 4.99 0.88
CA GLY A 83 -17.20 3.54 0.82
C GLY A 83 -15.95 2.82 0.26
N VAL A 84 -14.78 3.42 0.40
CA VAL A 84 -13.49 2.91 -0.11
C VAL A 84 -12.69 2.28 1.00
N ALA A 85 -12.14 1.08 0.74
CA ALA A 85 -11.09 0.48 1.55
C ALA A 85 -9.74 0.70 0.83
N ASN A 86 -8.79 1.35 1.50
CA ASN A 86 -7.44 1.57 0.98
C ASN A 86 -6.50 0.48 1.49
N ILE A 87 -5.78 -0.16 0.58
CA ILE A 87 -4.70 -1.10 0.87
C ILE A 87 -3.42 -0.51 0.30
N SER A 88 -2.46 -0.22 1.17
CA SER A 88 -1.15 0.29 0.80
C SER A 88 -0.11 -0.80 0.98
N VAL A 89 0.69 -1.05 -0.05
CA VAL A 89 1.75 -2.05 -0.03
C VAL A 89 3.09 -1.35 -0.06
N ALA A 90 3.97 -1.72 0.88
CA ALA A 90 5.35 -1.29 0.93
C ALA A 90 6.26 -2.51 1.03
N HIS A 91 7.33 -2.55 0.25
CA HIS A 91 8.28 -3.66 0.28
C HIS A 91 9.21 -3.57 1.48
N ARG A 92 9.67 -2.39 1.80
CA ARG A 92 10.50 -2.12 2.98
C ARG A 92 9.94 -0.94 3.75
N ILE A 93 9.98 -1.03 5.06
CA ILE A 93 9.61 0.10 5.92
C ILE A 93 10.61 1.24 5.76
N ALA A 94 11.88 0.91 5.57
CA ALA A 94 12.94 1.87 5.25
C ALA A 94 12.64 2.75 4.04
N ASP A 95 11.97 2.21 3.01
CA ASP A 95 11.63 2.99 1.81
C ASP A 95 10.65 4.13 2.13
N LEU A 96 9.81 3.97 3.15
CA LEU A 96 8.90 5.01 3.63
C LEU A 96 9.65 6.15 4.33
N ARG A 97 10.79 5.84 4.96
CA ARG A 97 11.65 6.81 5.64
C ARG A 97 12.63 7.48 4.68
N ALA A 98 13.22 6.70 3.77
CA ALA A 98 14.25 7.17 2.84
C ALA A 98 13.77 8.28 1.89
N GLN A 99 12.47 8.38 1.66
CA GLN A 99 11.88 9.42 0.80
C GLN A 99 11.70 10.77 1.53
N SER A 100 12.02 10.83 2.82
CA SER A 100 11.85 12.04 3.61
C SER A 100 12.97 12.16 4.63
N ASP A 101 13.75 13.22 4.54
CA ASP A 101 14.75 13.55 5.57
C ASP A 101 14.07 13.69 6.93
N ASP A 102 14.72 13.19 7.99
CA ASP A 102 14.23 13.28 9.35
C ASP A 102 13.90 14.73 9.73
N GLY A 103 12.69 14.94 10.24
CA GLY A 103 12.19 16.25 10.63
C GLY A 103 11.48 17.04 9.53
N THR A 104 11.48 16.58 8.29
CA THR A 104 10.75 17.24 7.21
C THR A 104 9.24 17.10 7.35
N SER A 105 8.51 17.96 6.66
CA SER A 105 7.04 17.89 6.58
C SER A 105 6.59 16.59 5.93
N ALA A 106 7.32 16.08 4.93
CA ALA A 106 7.03 14.82 4.26
C ALA A 106 7.15 13.63 5.22
N ALA A 107 8.19 13.58 6.08
CA ALA A 107 8.36 12.54 7.10
C ALA A 107 7.18 12.52 8.08
N LYS A 108 6.75 13.69 8.54
CA LYS A 108 5.59 13.80 9.46
C LYS A 108 4.29 13.30 8.81
N VAL A 109 4.08 13.59 7.53
CA VAL A 109 2.90 13.10 6.81
C VAL A 109 2.95 11.60 6.62
N SER A 110 4.12 11.03 6.27
CA SER A 110 4.32 9.58 6.14
C SER A 110 4.04 8.84 7.45
N MET A 111 4.54 9.36 8.56
CA MET A 111 4.23 8.83 9.89
C MET A 111 2.74 8.95 10.23
N GLY A 112 2.09 10.04 9.84
CA GLY A 112 0.65 10.21 9.99
C GLY A 112 -0.16 9.16 9.21
N ILE A 113 0.25 8.84 7.98
CA ILE A 113 -0.39 7.78 7.18
C ILE A 113 -0.29 6.42 7.87
N LEU A 114 0.88 6.09 8.42
CA LEU A 114 1.06 4.84 9.18
C LEU A 114 0.22 4.82 10.46
N ALA A 115 0.15 5.93 11.18
CA ALA A 115 -0.65 6.04 12.40
C ALA A 115 -2.15 5.95 12.13
N ASP A 116 -2.63 6.49 11.00
CA ASP A 116 -4.02 6.44 10.59
C ASP A 116 -4.43 5.03 10.08
N THR A 117 -3.45 4.13 9.85
CA THR A 117 -3.69 2.78 9.34
C THR A 117 -4.15 1.85 10.46
N GLN A 118 -5.42 1.45 10.43
CA GLN A 118 -6.03 0.60 11.47
C GLN A 118 -5.61 -0.87 11.41
N THR A 119 -5.28 -1.37 10.21
CA THR A 119 -4.87 -2.76 10.00
C THR A 119 -3.50 -2.78 9.37
N GLN A 120 -2.55 -3.41 10.05
CA GLN A 120 -1.18 -3.58 9.58
C GLN A 120 -0.87 -5.07 9.47
N ILE A 121 -0.33 -5.48 8.32
CA ILE A 121 0.04 -6.86 8.03
C ILE A 121 1.54 -6.88 7.76
N LEU A 122 2.31 -7.37 8.71
CA LEU A 122 3.76 -7.37 8.65
C LEU A 122 4.25 -8.77 8.32
N PHE A 123 4.81 -8.93 7.13
CA PHE A 123 5.51 -10.14 6.73
C PHE A 123 6.93 -10.16 7.30
N ARG A 124 7.66 -11.24 7.03
CA ARG A 124 9.03 -11.39 7.49
C ARG A 124 9.88 -10.17 7.14
N GLN A 125 10.61 -9.69 8.12
CA GLN A 125 11.64 -8.66 7.95
C GLN A 125 13.01 -9.27 8.25
N SER A 126 14.03 -8.81 7.53
CA SER A 126 15.42 -9.16 7.85
C SER A 126 15.85 -8.49 9.17
N SER A 127 16.81 -9.08 9.86
CA SER A 127 17.21 -8.62 11.19
C SER A 127 17.72 -7.17 11.21
N ASP A 128 18.31 -6.70 10.12
CA ASP A 128 18.76 -5.31 9.92
C ASP A 128 17.60 -4.32 9.81
N GLN A 129 16.42 -4.76 9.37
CA GLN A 129 15.23 -3.92 9.20
C GLN A 129 14.34 -3.86 10.43
N VAL A 130 14.54 -4.77 11.39
CA VAL A 130 13.66 -4.88 12.57
C VAL A 130 13.71 -3.64 13.45
N SER A 131 14.88 -3.04 13.62
CA SER A 131 15.03 -1.84 14.45
C SER A 131 14.17 -0.69 13.93
N GLU A 132 14.27 -0.41 12.64
CA GLU A 132 13.51 0.64 11.98
C GLU A 132 12.00 0.34 11.98
N ALA A 133 11.61 -0.90 11.68
CA ALA A 133 10.22 -1.33 11.78
C ALA A 133 9.66 -1.13 13.19
N THR A 134 10.47 -1.42 14.21
CA THR A 134 10.09 -1.25 15.62
C THR A 134 9.84 0.22 15.95
N GLU A 135 10.73 1.09 15.54
CA GLU A 135 10.61 2.53 15.76
C GLU A 135 9.39 3.11 15.03
N MET A 136 9.27 2.85 13.73
CA MET A 136 8.22 3.45 12.91
C MET A 136 6.81 2.94 13.22
N LEU A 137 6.68 1.68 13.60
CA LEU A 137 5.38 1.06 13.84
C LEU A 137 5.06 0.90 15.34
N GLY A 138 5.97 1.30 16.22
CA GLY A 138 5.78 1.16 17.67
C GLY A 138 5.62 -0.32 18.08
N LEU A 139 6.48 -1.21 17.59
CA LEU A 139 6.39 -2.63 17.91
C LEU A 139 6.90 -2.89 19.32
N SER A 140 6.23 -3.81 20.04
CA SER A 140 6.77 -4.33 21.29
C SER A 140 8.01 -5.20 21.03
N THR A 141 8.85 -5.40 22.05
CA THR A 141 10.03 -6.28 21.97
C THR A 141 9.67 -7.67 21.45
N TYR A 142 8.54 -8.21 21.91
CA TYR A 142 8.06 -9.53 21.48
C TYR A 142 7.68 -9.53 19.99
N GLN A 143 6.95 -8.49 19.51
CA GLN A 143 6.57 -8.36 18.12
C GLN A 143 7.81 -8.22 17.22
N ALA A 144 8.79 -7.41 17.63
CA ALA A 144 10.04 -7.23 16.92
C ALA A 144 10.82 -8.54 16.76
N GLN A 145 10.89 -9.36 17.83
CA GLN A 145 11.57 -10.65 17.80
C GLN A 145 10.88 -11.68 16.89
N LEU A 146 9.57 -11.56 16.68
CA LEU A 146 8.83 -12.47 15.81
C LEU A 146 9.10 -12.21 14.32
N LEU A 147 9.32 -10.95 13.90
CA LEU A 147 9.40 -10.59 12.49
C LEU A 147 10.45 -11.39 11.69
N PRO A 148 11.69 -11.59 12.16
CA PRO A 148 12.70 -12.38 11.43
C PRO A 148 12.36 -13.87 11.36
N GLN A 149 11.54 -14.34 12.29
CA GLN A 149 11.19 -15.77 12.42
C GLN A 149 9.96 -16.16 11.60
N LEU A 150 9.25 -15.18 11.03
CA LEU A 150 8.10 -15.44 10.19
C LEU A 150 8.53 -16.21 8.94
N VAL A 151 7.80 -17.28 8.62
CA VAL A 151 8.01 -18.07 7.41
C VAL A 151 7.05 -17.61 6.30
N ARG A 152 7.30 -18.02 5.05
CA ARG A 152 6.42 -17.71 3.91
C ARG A 152 4.96 -18.06 4.24
N GLY A 153 4.06 -17.13 3.96
CA GLY A 153 2.63 -17.26 4.25
C GLY A 153 2.23 -16.95 5.69
N ARG A 154 3.17 -16.60 6.57
CA ARG A 154 2.86 -16.08 7.92
C ARG A 154 3.10 -14.60 8.00
N ALA A 155 2.21 -13.91 8.70
CA ALA A 155 2.34 -12.50 8.97
C ALA A 155 1.89 -12.17 10.38
N LEU A 156 2.46 -11.10 10.93
CA LEU A 156 1.98 -10.46 12.14
C LEU A 156 0.87 -9.48 11.73
N TRP A 157 -0.34 -9.77 12.16
CA TRP A 157 -1.50 -8.90 11.96
C TRP A 157 -1.69 -8.03 13.19
N ARG A 158 -1.87 -6.74 12.96
CA ARG A 158 -2.27 -5.77 13.97
C ARG A 158 -3.56 -5.12 13.49
N VAL A 159 -4.62 -5.25 14.27
CA VAL A 159 -5.95 -4.69 13.97
C VAL A 159 -6.42 -3.91 15.19
N GLY A 160 -6.28 -2.59 15.14
CA GLY A 160 -6.43 -1.75 16.34
C GLY A 160 -5.47 -2.22 17.44
N ASP A 161 -6.01 -2.54 18.62
CA ASP A 161 -5.25 -3.02 19.78
C ASP A 161 -4.96 -4.53 19.78
N ARG A 162 -5.48 -5.25 18.78
CA ARG A 162 -5.32 -6.71 18.71
C ARG A 162 -4.14 -7.08 17.81
N THR A 163 -3.38 -8.09 18.25
CA THR A 163 -2.25 -8.61 17.50
C THR A 163 -2.30 -10.13 17.47
N ALA A 164 -2.05 -10.72 16.31
CA ALA A 164 -1.99 -12.16 16.13
C ALA A 164 -1.01 -12.54 15.01
N VAL A 165 -0.37 -13.70 15.12
CA VAL A 165 0.35 -14.32 14.00
C VAL A 165 -0.66 -15.14 13.20
N VAL A 166 -0.80 -14.81 11.93
CA VAL A 166 -1.78 -15.42 11.02
C VAL A 166 -1.04 -16.23 9.96
N GLN A 167 -1.45 -17.49 9.78
CA GLN A 167 -1.03 -18.31 8.66
C GLN A 167 -2.03 -18.14 7.52
N HIS A 168 -1.58 -17.52 6.43
CA HIS A 168 -2.39 -17.42 5.22
C HIS A 168 -2.35 -18.76 4.47
N ARG A 169 -3.53 -19.26 4.13
CA ARG A 169 -3.70 -20.44 3.29
C ARG A 169 -4.43 -20.02 2.04
N ILE A 170 -3.82 -20.32 0.90
CA ILE A 170 -4.42 -20.11 -0.41
C ILE A 170 -4.74 -21.46 -1.03
N GLY A 171 -5.87 -21.53 -1.72
CA GLY A 171 -6.30 -22.72 -2.46
C GLY A 171 -5.51 -22.88 -3.76
N SER A 172 -5.66 -24.06 -4.40
CA SER A 172 -4.97 -24.34 -5.67
C SER A 172 -5.36 -23.36 -6.79
N ALA A 173 -6.61 -22.92 -6.83
CA ALA A 173 -7.09 -21.96 -7.83
C ALA A 173 -6.47 -20.57 -7.60
N GLU A 174 -6.38 -20.12 -6.34
CA GLU A 174 -5.74 -18.86 -6.00
C GLU A 174 -4.23 -18.91 -6.27
N TRP A 175 -3.60 -20.06 -5.95
CA TRP A 175 -2.19 -20.30 -6.23
C TRP A 175 -1.88 -20.13 -7.70
N ALA A 176 -2.68 -20.72 -8.59
CA ALA A 176 -2.52 -20.63 -10.04
C ALA A 176 -2.57 -19.17 -10.57
N ILE A 177 -3.26 -18.28 -9.85
CA ILE A 177 -3.35 -16.85 -10.20
C ILE A 177 -2.18 -16.05 -9.60
N CYS A 178 -1.81 -16.36 -8.36
CA CYS A 178 -0.88 -15.56 -7.57
C CYS A 178 0.59 -16.01 -7.69
N ASP A 179 0.86 -17.24 -8.22
CA ASP A 179 2.22 -17.75 -8.39
C ASP A 179 2.89 -17.15 -9.62
N THR A 180 3.58 -16.03 -9.39
CA THR A 180 4.38 -15.37 -10.43
C THR A 180 5.72 -16.05 -10.68
N ASP A 181 6.22 -16.88 -9.74
CA ASP A 181 7.51 -17.57 -9.87
C ASP A 181 7.46 -18.61 -11.00
N GLN A 182 6.34 -19.28 -11.22
CA GLN A 182 6.17 -20.21 -12.32
C GLN A 182 6.23 -19.52 -13.69
N ARG A 183 5.71 -18.30 -13.80
CA ARG A 183 5.76 -17.53 -15.06
C ARG A 183 7.18 -17.12 -15.42
N LEU A 184 8.00 -16.78 -14.42
CA LEU A 184 9.41 -16.43 -14.63
C LEU A 184 10.27 -17.65 -15.03
N ASN A 185 9.84 -18.88 -14.69
CA ASN A 185 10.53 -20.10 -15.04
C ASN A 185 10.13 -20.71 -16.40
N LEU A 186 9.01 -20.27 -16.99
CA LEU A 186 8.57 -20.71 -18.31
C LEU A 186 9.23 -19.96 -19.46
N ASP A 187 9.85 -18.81 -19.19
CA ASP A 187 10.59 -17.99 -20.17
C ASP A 187 12.11 -18.27 -20.17
N ARG A 188 12.56 -19.36 -19.53
CA ARG A 188 13.93 -19.89 -19.58
C ARG A 188 13.94 -21.28 -20.21
#